data_b7fc95c6f5667b679a032b90103defde
#
_entry.id   b7fc95c6f5667b679a032b90103defde
#
_cell.length_a   1.000
_cell.length_b   1.000
_cell.length_c   1.000
_cell.angle_alpha   90.00
_cell.angle_beta   90.00
_cell.angle_gamma   90.00
#
_symmetry.space_group_name_H-M   'P 1'
#
loop_
_entity.id
_entity.type
_entity.pdbx_description
1 polymer ?
#
loop_
_entity_poly.entity_id
_entity_poly.type
_entity_poly.pdbx_seq_one_letter_code
_entity_poly.pdbx_strand_id
1 'polypeptide(L)'
;MLNLQQGTDILTEVGGITSGKDAWALFEETLDAENLAKLNKIKTEEALIKIANAIALCKPDAVMITTGSPEDGAKIRRMSIDKGEEKSLAMPDHTIHFDLPEEQGRIVDRTFYIVNDGEETSVLAKKILRDEAL
;
A
#
# COMPACT_ATOMS: atom_id res chain seq x y z
N MET A 1 -3.47 19.80 -20.66
CA MET A 1 -2.63 18.59 -20.83
C MET A 1 -1.99 18.33 -19.48
N LEU A 2 -2.38 17.25 -18.82
CA LEU A 2 -1.76 16.86 -17.53
C LEU A 2 -0.28 16.55 -17.80
N ASN A 3 0.61 17.28 -17.16
CA ASN A 3 2.04 17.03 -17.26
C ASN A 3 2.41 15.85 -16.35
N LEU A 4 2.24 14.63 -16.85
CA LEU A 4 2.51 13.39 -16.13
C LEU A 4 3.98 13.22 -15.68
N GLN A 5 4.89 14.07 -16.16
CA GLN A 5 6.30 14.05 -15.79
C GLN A 5 6.61 14.74 -14.45
N GLN A 6 5.63 15.41 -13.86
CA GLN A 6 5.78 16.12 -12.58
C GLN A 6 4.85 15.59 -11.50
N GLY A 7 4.48 14.30 -11.57
CA GLY A 7 3.75 13.67 -10.50
C GLY A 7 4.54 13.78 -9.19
N THR A 8 3.95 14.39 -8.19
CA THR A 8 4.53 14.43 -6.83
C THR A 8 4.50 13.02 -6.27
N ASP A 9 5.63 12.50 -5.81
CA ASP A 9 5.67 11.25 -5.04
C ASP A 9 5.17 11.54 -3.62
N ILE A 10 3.85 11.53 -3.46
CA ILE A 10 3.17 11.84 -2.20
C ILE A 10 3.65 10.89 -1.09
N LEU A 11 3.92 9.63 -1.40
CA LEU A 11 4.40 8.68 -0.40
C LEU A 11 5.73 9.12 0.20
N THR A 12 6.69 9.50 -0.63
CA THR A 12 8.01 9.97 -0.17
C THR A 12 7.90 11.31 0.54
N GLU A 13 7.07 12.21 0.03
CA GLU A 13 6.91 13.54 0.62
C GLU A 13 6.28 13.48 2.01
N VAL A 14 5.23 12.68 2.20
CA VAL A 14 4.52 12.55 3.49
C VAL A 14 5.24 11.60 4.44
N GLY A 15 5.81 10.51 3.92
CA GLY A 15 6.56 9.54 4.72
C GLY A 15 7.91 10.06 5.21
N GLY A 16 8.50 11.00 4.46
CA GLY A 16 9.73 11.71 4.84
C GLY A 16 11.02 10.91 4.66
N ILE A 17 10.97 9.68 4.17
CA ILE A 17 12.15 8.84 3.92
C ILE A 17 12.59 9.06 2.49
N THR A 18 13.79 9.64 2.33
CA THR A 18 14.32 10.07 1.02
C THR A 18 15.60 9.35 0.60
N SER A 19 16.15 8.48 1.45
CA SER A 19 17.37 7.73 1.16
C SER A 19 17.24 6.25 1.49
N GLY A 20 17.97 5.40 0.76
CA GLY A 20 18.05 3.99 1.06
C GLY A 20 18.63 3.70 2.45
N LYS A 21 19.54 4.56 2.94
CA LYS A 21 20.10 4.43 4.29
C LYS A 21 19.01 4.58 5.36
N ASP A 22 18.15 5.60 5.25
CA ASP A 22 17.08 5.85 6.21
C ASP A 22 16.00 4.77 6.08
N ALA A 23 15.74 4.27 4.87
CA ALA A 23 14.85 3.15 4.64
C ALA A 23 15.35 1.89 5.36
N TRP A 24 16.63 1.56 5.26
CA TRP A 24 17.21 0.41 5.95
C TRP A 24 17.19 0.56 7.47
N ALA A 25 17.44 1.76 8.00
CA ALA A 25 17.33 2.02 9.44
C ALA A 25 15.91 1.69 9.96
N LEU A 26 14.86 2.12 9.23
CA LEU A 26 13.49 1.77 9.58
C LEU A 26 13.24 0.26 9.50
N PHE A 27 13.73 -0.41 8.46
CA PHE A 27 13.54 -1.84 8.29
C PHE A 27 14.17 -2.65 9.42
N GLU A 28 15.39 -2.30 9.83
CA GLU A 28 16.09 -2.96 10.94
C GLU A 28 15.36 -2.79 12.28
N GLU A 29 14.64 -1.70 12.46
CA GLU A 29 13.81 -1.46 13.65
C GLU A 29 12.49 -2.22 13.63
N THR A 30 11.87 -2.37 12.43
CA THR A 30 10.47 -2.80 12.31
C THR A 30 10.28 -4.23 11.81
N LEU A 31 11.27 -4.81 11.13
CA LEU A 31 11.15 -6.12 10.48
C LEU A 31 11.97 -7.20 11.16
N ASP A 32 11.47 -8.42 11.08
CA ASP A 32 12.21 -9.60 11.48
C ASP A 32 13.30 -9.98 10.45
N ALA A 33 14.19 -10.89 10.85
CA ALA A 33 15.32 -11.33 10.03
C ALA A 33 14.89 -11.98 8.69
N GLU A 34 13.74 -12.66 8.66
CA GLU A 34 13.23 -13.29 7.43
C GLU A 34 12.82 -12.21 6.41
N ASN A 35 12.06 -11.22 6.84
CA ASN A 35 11.61 -10.12 6.00
C ASN A 35 12.79 -9.23 5.54
N LEU A 36 13.76 -8.96 6.41
CA LEU A 36 15.00 -8.28 6.05
C LEU A 36 15.78 -9.03 4.96
N ALA A 37 15.90 -10.35 5.08
CA ALA A 37 16.58 -11.17 4.06
C ALA A 37 15.87 -11.14 2.70
N LYS A 38 14.53 -11.04 2.69
CA LYS A 38 13.75 -10.86 1.47
C LYS A 38 13.98 -9.48 0.84
N LEU A 39 13.96 -8.41 1.63
CA LEU A 39 14.22 -7.03 1.17
C LEU A 39 15.63 -6.87 0.60
N ASN A 40 16.62 -7.54 1.19
CA ASN A 40 18.01 -7.45 0.74
C ASN A 40 18.24 -7.97 -0.71
N LYS A 41 17.27 -8.68 -1.27
CA LYS A 41 17.28 -9.10 -2.68
C LYS A 41 16.85 -7.97 -3.64
N ILE A 42 16.22 -6.93 -3.15
CA ILE A 42 15.78 -5.78 -3.94
C ILE A 42 16.99 -4.87 -4.18
N LYS A 43 17.27 -4.58 -5.47
CA LYS A 43 18.43 -3.76 -5.86
C LYS A 43 18.07 -2.29 -6.14
N THR A 44 16.80 -2.01 -6.32
CA THR A 44 16.29 -0.69 -6.68
C THR A 44 16.04 0.11 -5.40
N GLU A 45 16.82 1.16 -5.20
CA GLU A 45 16.72 2.02 -4.02
C GLU A 45 15.35 2.70 -3.91
N GLU A 46 14.80 3.17 -5.01
CA GLU A 46 13.48 3.79 -5.05
C GLU A 46 12.36 2.84 -4.56
N ALA A 47 12.49 1.55 -4.83
CA ALA A 47 11.53 0.56 -4.32
C ALA A 47 11.63 0.42 -2.80
N LEU A 48 12.85 0.40 -2.26
CA LEU A 48 13.09 0.36 -0.81
C LEU A 48 12.54 1.62 -0.12
N ILE A 49 12.78 2.79 -0.68
CA ILE A 49 12.26 4.07 -0.18
C ILE A 49 10.72 4.05 -0.15
N LYS A 50 10.07 3.56 -1.21
CA LYS A 50 8.60 3.45 -1.25
C LYS A 50 8.04 2.50 -0.20
N ILE A 51 8.67 1.34 -0.01
CA ILE A 51 8.28 0.38 1.02
C ILE A 51 8.42 1.01 2.42
N ALA A 52 9.55 1.66 2.69
CA ALA A 52 9.79 2.32 3.97
C ALA A 52 8.78 3.43 4.25
N ASN A 53 8.49 4.28 3.26
CA ASN A 53 7.47 5.32 3.41
C ASN A 53 6.07 4.74 3.64
N ALA A 54 5.71 3.65 2.97
CA ALA A 54 4.43 2.97 3.23
C ALA A 54 4.34 2.45 4.67
N ILE A 55 5.42 1.86 5.21
CA ILE A 55 5.48 1.40 6.60
C ILE A 55 5.38 2.59 7.56
N ALA A 56 6.14 3.67 7.31
CA ALA A 56 6.12 4.87 8.15
C ALA A 56 4.75 5.54 8.21
N LEU A 57 4.04 5.59 7.08
CA LEU A 57 2.70 6.18 6.97
C LEU A 57 1.61 5.30 7.58
N CYS A 58 1.60 4.02 7.24
CA CYS A 58 0.52 3.10 7.64
C CYS A 58 0.69 2.59 9.07
N LYS A 59 1.90 2.61 9.61
CA LYS A 59 2.25 2.11 10.96
C LYS A 59 1.57 0.76 11.26
N PRO A 60 1.79 -0.26 10.41
CA PRO A 60 1.12 -1.55 10.56
C PRO A 60 1.65 -2.29 11.78
N ASP A 61 0.80 -3.12 12.42
CA ASP A 61 1.20 -3.98 13.53
C ASP A 61 2.23 -5.04 13.12
N ALA A 62 2.21 -5.45 11.84
CA ALA A 62 3.17 -6.38 11.26
C ALA A 62 3.35 -6.14 9.76
N VAL A 63 4.54 -6.46 9.28
CA VAL A 63 4.90 -6.36 7.86
C VAL A 63 5.33 -7.74 7.36
N MET A 64 4.80 -8.17 6.23
CA MET A 64 5.20 -9.38 5.55
C MET A 64 5.69 -9.04 4.15
N ILE A 65 6.95 -9.35 3.88
CA ILE A 65 7.54 -9.21 2.55
C ILE A 65 7.36 -10.53 1.80
N THR A 66 6.73 -10.46 0.63
CA THR A 66 6.46 -11.64 -0.21
C THR A 66 7.42 -11.70 -1.39
N THR A 67 7.75 -12.91 -1.79
CA THR A 67 8.59 -13.18 -2.96
C THR A 67 7.79 -13.68 -4.16
N GLY A 68 6.48 -13.88 -3.97
CA GLY A 68 5.61 -14.52 -4.96
C GLY A 68 5.77 -16.04 -5.01
N SER A 69 6.41 -16.65 -4.00
CA SER A 69 6.53 -18.10 -3.93
C SER A 69 5.19 -18.77 -3.61
N PRO A 70 5.00 -20.04 -3.95
CA PRO A 70 3.81 -20.80 -3.57
C PRO A 70 3.57 -20.83 -2.05
N GLU A 71 4.65 -20.86 -1.26
CA GLU A 71 4.61 -20.85 0.19
C GLU A 71 4.08 -19.51 0.73
N ASP A 72 4.55 -18.38 0.17
CA ASP A 72 4.06 -17.06 0.50
C ASP A 72 2.57 -16.93 0.15
N GLY A 73 2.16 -17.44 -1.01
CA GLY A 73 0.75 -17.47 -1.44
C GLY A 73 -0.13 -18.29 -0.49
N ALA A 74 0.33 -19.47 -0.07
CA ALA A 74 -0.38 -20.31 0.87
C ALA A 74 -0.51 -19.65 2.26
N LYS A 75 0.54 -18.94 2.70
CA LYS A 75 0.54 -18.19 3.97
C LYS A 75 -0.49 -17.05 3.93
N ILE A 76 -0.50 -16.25 2.85
CA ILE A 76 -1.47 -15.15 2.68
C ILE A 76 -2.90 -15.68 2.69
N ARG A 77 -3.17 -16.74 1.93
CA ARG A 77 -4.51 -17.36 1.90
C ARG A 77 -4.96 -17.84 3.26
N ARG A 78 -4.06 -18.47 4.02
CA ARG A 78 -4.38 -18.89 5.38
C ARG A 78 -4.71 -17.71 6.28
N MET A 79 -3.93 -16.63 6.19
CA MET A 79 -4.20 -15.40 6.95
C MET A 79 -5.56 -14.80 6.61
N SER A 80 -5.95 -14.79 5.34
CA SER A 80 -7.25 -14.30 4.87
C SER A 80 -8.41 -15.17 5.40
N ILE A 81 -8.24 -16.49 5.39
CA ILE A 81 -9.23 -17.43 5.95
C ILE A 81 -9.35 -17.25 7.47
N ASP A 82 -8.22 -17.17 8.18
CA ASP A 82 -8.18 -17.04 9.65
C ASP A 82 -8.81 -15.72 10.11
N LYS A 83 -8.69 -14.66 9.32
CA LYS A 83 -9.36 -13.37 9.55
C LYS A 83 -10.83 -13.35 9.12
N GLY A 84 -11.31 -14.38 8.42
CA GLY A 84 -12.68 -14.46 7.93
C GLY A 84 -12.96 -13.68 6.65
N GLU A 85 -11.93 -13.18 5.99
CA GLU A 85 -12.02 -12.48 4.70
C GLU A 85 -12.36 -13.46 3.56
N GLU A 86 -11.84 -14.69 3.66
CA GLU A 86 -12.17 -15.80 2.76
C GLU A 86 -12.75 -16.99 3.54
N LYS A 87 -13.56 -17.80 2.88
CA LYS A 87 -14.05 -19.08 3.39
C LYS A 87 -13.66 -20.20 2.45
N SER A 88 -13.12 -21.29 2.99
CA SER A 88 -12.82 -22.49 2.22
C SER A 88 -14.11 -23.14 1.70
N LEU A 89 -14.09 -23.60 0.47
CA LEU A 89 -15.16 -24.39 -0.12
C LEU A 89 -14.92 -25.90 0.11
N ALA A 90 -15.94 -26.70 -0.19
CA ALA A 90 -15.83 -28.17 -0.16
C ALA A 90 -14.84 -28.69 -1.22
N MET A 91 -14.62 -27.93 -2.29
CA MET A 91 -13.62 -28.24 -3.31
C MET A 91 -12.24 -27.85 -2.79
N PRO A 92 -11.25 -28.77 -2.79
CA PRO A 92 -9.89 -28.46 -2.35
C PRO A 92 -9.30 -27.25 -3.08
N ASP A 93 -8.56 -26.43 -2.35
CA ASP A 93 -7.84 -25.23 -2.84
C ASP A 93 -8.74 -24.11 -3.41
N HIS A 94 -10.04 -24.21 -3.21
CA HIS A 94 -10.99 -23.15 -3.58
C HIS A 94 -11.50 -22.41 -2.35
N THR A 95 -11.60 -21.11 -2.48
CA THR A 95 -12.14 -20.19 -1.46
C THR A 95 -13.21 -19.31 -2.08
N ILE A 96 -14.04 -18.71 -1.25
CA ILE A 96 -15.02 -17.70 -1.63
C ILE A 96 -14.84 -16.48 -0.74
N HIS A 97 -14.93 -15.31 -1.35
CA HIS A 97 -14.96 -14.01 -0.70
C HIS A 97 -16.19 -13.25 -1.18
N PHE A 98 -16.86 -12.55 -0.28
CA PHE A 98 -17.95 -11.65 -0.62
C PHE A 98 -17.61 -10.27 -0.09
N ASP A 99 -17.52 -9.31 -0.99
CA ASP A 99 -17.42 -7.92 -0.61
C ASP A 99 -18.69 -7.44 0.07
N LEU A 100 -18.55 -6.60 1.08
CA LEU A 100 -19.66 -5.89 1.65
C LEU A 100 -20.16 -4.82 0.66
N PRO A 101 -21.43 -4.41 0.74
CA PRO A 101 -21.95 -3.33 -0.12
C PRO A 101 -21.10 -2.05 -0.07
N GLU A 102 -20.51 -1.76 1.08
CA GLU A 102 -19.64 -0.60 1.30
C GLU A 102 -18.25 -0.75 0.64
N GLU A 103 -17.85 -1.98 0.32
CA GLU A 103 -16.58 -2.30 -0.34
C GLU A 103 -16.74 -2.38 -1.86
N GLN A 104 -17.97 -2.58 -2.34
CA GLN A 104 -18.29 -2.67 -3.75
C GLN A 104 -18.54 -1.30 -4.36
N GLY A 105 -17.52 -0.75 -4.94
CA GLY A 105 -17.67 0.40 -5.80
C GLY A 105 -17.17 1.72 -5.21
N ARG A 106 -17.21 2.71 -6.05
CA ARG A 106 -16.86 4.08 -5.69
C ARG A 106 -17.94 4.64 -4.78
N ILE A 107 -17.58 4.89 -3.57
CA ILE A 107 -18.40 5.74 -2.70
C ILE A 107 -18.16 7.17 -3.19
N VAL A 108 -19.07 7.65 -4.02
CA VAL A 108 -18.98 8.97 -4.66
C VAL A 108 -18.75 10.07 -3.65
N ASP A 109 -19.33 9.95 -2.45
CA ASP A 109 -19.21 10.95 -1.40
C ASP A 109 -17.88 10.93 -0.66
N ARG A 110 -17.06 9.88 -0.85
CA ARG A 110 -15.75 9.73 -0.23
C ARG A 110 -14.62 9.68 -1.25
N THR A 111 -14.90 9.92 -2.53
CA THR A 111 -13.89 9.91 -3.60
C THR A 111 -13.57 11.34 -4.02
N PHE A 112 -12.34 11.76 -3.83
CA PHE A 112 -11.87 13.11 -4.12
C PHE A 112 -10.61 13.07 -4.97
N TYR A 113 -10.41 14.12 -5.77
CA TYR A 113 -9.12 14.44 -6.36
C TYR A 113 -8.37 15.38 -5.42
N ILE A 114 -7.19 14.99 -5.02
CA ILE A 114 -6.29 15.86 -4.23
C ILE A 114 -5.67 16.86 -5.19
N VAL A 115 -5.87 18.14 -4.91
CA VAL A 115 -5.41 19.25 -5.76
C VAL A 115 -4.63 20.28 -4.93
N ASN A 116 -3.74 21.01 -5.60
CA ASN A 116 -3.15 22.20 -5.02
C ASN A 116 -4.11 23.40 -5.11
N ASP A 117 -3.82 24.46 -4.36
CA ASP A 117 -4.62 25.69 -4.45
C ASP A 117 -4.57 26.26 -5.87
N GLY A 118 -5.74 26.63 -6.39
CA GLY A 118 -5.89 27.15 -7.74
C GLY A 118 -5.84 26.10 -8.88
N GLU A 119 -5.66 24.82 -8.55
CA GLU A 119 -5.66 23.75 -9.55
C GLU A 119 -7.08 23.40 -9.99
N GLU A 120 -7.27 23.35 -11.31
CA GLU A 120 -8.58 23.04 -11.94
C GLU A 120 -8.69 21.54 -12.23
N THR A 121 -9.86 20.99 -11.96
CA THR A 121 -10.22 19.60 -12.28
C THR A 121 -11.48 19.57 -13.14
N SER A 122 -11.89 18.37 -13.58
CA SER A 122 -13.18 18.19 -14.24
C SER A 122 -14.33 18.66 -13.35
N VAL A 123 -15.33 19.31 -13.95
CA VAL A 123 -16.56 19.75 -13.26
C VAL A 123 -17.34 18.61 -12.60
N LEU A 124 -17.08 17.37 -13.00
CA LEU A 124 -17.69 16.17 -12.45
C LEU A 124 -16.86 15.57 -11.29
N ALA A 125 -15.69 16.13 -11.02
CA ALA A 125 -14.79 15.62 -10.01
C ALA A 125 -14.95 16.40 -8.70
N LYS A 126 -15.21 15.69 -7.60
CA LYS A 126 -15.05 16.28 -6.27
C LYS A 126 -13.56 16.49 -6.01
N LYS A 127 -13.20 17.63 -5.49
CA LYS A 127 -11.81 17.95 -5.15
C LYS A 127 -11.67 18.28 -3.66
N ILE A 128 -10.50 18.01 -3.15
CA ILE A 128 -10.07 18.37 -1.80
C ILE A 128 -8.68 18.99 -1.88
N LEU A 129 -8.43 20.03 -1.11
CA LEU A 129 -7.11 20.62 -1.04
C LEU A 129 -6.12 19.63 -0.41
N ARG A 130 -4.88 19.65 -0.89
CA ARG A 130 -3.85 18.75 -0.41
C ARG A 130 -3.65 18.83 1.10
N ASP A 131 -3.59 20.05 1.66
CA ASP A 131 -3.38 20.26 3.10
C ASP A 131 -4.56 19.79 3.95
N GLU A 132 -5.74 19.65 3.36
CA GLU A 132 -6.93 19.11 4.02
C GLU A 132 -6.98 17.57 3.93
N ALA A 133 -6.37 17.01 2.87
CA ALA A 133 -6.37 15.57 2.60
C ALA A 133 -5.28 14.81 3.38
N LEU A 134 -4.21 15.48 3.78
CA LEU A 134 -3.03 14.93 4.47
C LEU A 134 -3.04 15.27 5.96
#